data_8868e138a0a774cb477e58fe6e30115d
#
_entry.id   8868e138a0a774cb477e58fe6e30115d
#
_cell.length_a   1.000
_cell.length_b   1.000
_cell.length_c   1.000
_cell.angle_alpha   90.00
_cell.angle_beta   90.00
_cell.angle_gamma   90.00
#
_symmetry.space_group_name_H-M   'P 1'
#
loop_
_entity.id
_entity.type
_entity.pdbx_description
1 polymer ?
#
loop_
_entity_poly.entity_id
_entity_poly.type
_entity_poly.pdbx_seq_one_letter_code
_entity_poly.pdbx_strand_id
1 'polypeptide(L)'
;MTIKRFFPLRLVAVLWIVLAFWLGAPGAAHADSIAVQRASLQSDGGGWSLDARFDFELNSNLEDAVNKGIPLYFTTDFELSRPRWYWFDEQPVSVSQSIRLSFQPLTREYRVSTGGLQLGFSTLKEALAVIQHVTSWHVIDRNQVQNGETYTASVRMQLDIALMPKPFQIDAVNNRDWNLSSDWKRFTFTVTERAK
;
A
#
# COMPACT_ATOMS: atom_id res chain seq x y z
N MET A 1 -40.01 -60.11 17.34
CA MET A 1 -40.49 -58.82 17.87
C MET A 1 -39.53 -57.72 17.37
N THR A 2 -39.91 -57.12 16.22
CA THR A 2 -39.01 -56.26 15.44
C THR A 2 -39.37 -54.80 15.68
N ILE A 3 -38.56 -54.09 16.43
CA ILE A 3 -38.78 -52.66 16.72
C ILE A 3 -38.18 -51.86 15.59
N LYS A 4 -39.04 -51.36 14.66
CA LYS A 4 -38.66 -50.34 13.65
C LYS A 4 -38.51 -49.01 14.35
N ARG A 5 -37.25 -48.52 14.51
CA ARG A 5 -36.97 -47.16 14.92
C ARG A 5 -37.20 -46.23 13.75
N PHE A 6 -38.32 -45.53 13.75
CA PHE A 6 -38.56 -44.37 12.89
C PHE A 6 -37.71 -43.20 13.38
N PHE A 7 -36.58 -42.94 12.73
CA PHE A 7 -35.85 -41.70 12.92
C PHE A 7 -36.65 -40.57 12.24
N PRO A 8 -37.02 -39.51 12.94
CA PRO A 8 -37.88 -38.48 12.34
C PRO A 8 -37.06 -37.66 11.33
N LEU A 9 -37.34 -37.87 10.06
CA LEU A 9 -36.77 -37.17 8.89
C LEU A 9 -36.80 -35.63 9.06
N ARG A 10 -37.70 -35.13 9.91
CA ARG A 10 -37.83 -33.68 10.22
C ARG A 10 -36.65 -33.11 11.04
N LEU A 11 -35.99 -33.89 11.89
CA LEU A 11 -34.82 -33.46 12.66
C LEU A 11 -33.56 -33.29 11.79
N VAL A 12 -33.39 -34.15 10.79
CA VAL A 12 -32.29 -34.06 9.82
C VAL A 12 -32.45 -32.85 8.93
N ALA A 13 -33.66 -32.51 8.49
CA ALA A 13 -33.93 -31.33 7.67
C ALA A 13 -33.64 -30.00 8.42
N VAL A 14 -33.97 -29.93 9.72
CA VAL A 14 -33.68 -28.76 10.54
C VAL A 14 -32.17 -28.59 10.75
N LEU A 15 -31.44 -29.69 10.93
CA LEU A 15 -29.96 -29.64 11.08
C LEU A 15 -29.28 -29.13 9.81
N TRP A 16 -29.76 -29.48 8.63
CA TRP A 16 -29.22 -28.97 7.35
C TRP A 16 -29.52 -27.50 7.11
N ILE A 17 -30.66 -27.00 7.56
CA ILE A 17 -31.02 -25.58 7.46
C ILE A 17 -30.15 -24.74 8.39
N VAL A 18 -29.87 -25.21 9.61
CA VAL A 18 -28.98 -24.52 10.54
C VAL A 18 -27.53 -24.52 10.05
N LEU A 19 -27.06 -25.61 9.44
CA LEU A 19 -25.73 -25.71 8.87
C LEU A 19 -25.54 -24.78 7.64
N ALA A 20 -26.59 -24.64 6.81
CA ALA A 20 -26.57 -23.74 5.65
C ALA A 20 -26.55 -22.25 6.05
N PHE A 21 -27.10 -21.90 7.21
CA PHE A 21 -27.08 -20.52 7.72
C PHE A 21 -25.70 -20.11 8.26
N TRP A 22 -24.83 -21.08 8.62
CA TRP A 22 -23.44 -20.82 9.06
C TRP A 22 -22.45 -20.70 7.89
N LEU A 23 -22.85 -21.07 6.68
CA LEU A 23 -22.11 -20.79 5.44
C LEU A 23 -22.48 -19.42 4.82
N GLY A 24 -23.12 -18.54 5.59
CA GLY A 24 -23.32 -17.14 5.22
C GLY A 24 -21.98 -16.52 4.83
N ALA A 25 -21.90 -16.04 3.60
CA ALA A 25 -20.73 -15.49 2.93
C ALA A 25 -19.88 -14.66 3.89
N PRO A 26 -18.55 -14.83 3.91
CA PRO A 26 -17.68 -13.84 4.51
C PRO A 26 -17.95 -12.56 3.74
N GLY A 27 -18.65 -11.61 4.34
CA GLY A 27 -18.65 -10.24 3.88
C GLY A 27 -17.17 -9.87 3.76
N ALA A 28 -16.71 -9.57 2.54
CA ALA A 28 -15.40 -9.02 2.33
C ALA A 28 -15.35 -7.76 3.20
N ALA A 29 -14.79 -7.86 4.39
CA ALA A 29 -14.34 -6.70 5.13
C ALA A 29 -13.30 -6.08 4.20
N HIS A 30 -13.68 -5.03 3.50
CA HIS A 30 -12.73 -4.13 2.86
C HIS A 30 -11.99 -3.51 4.02
N ALA A 31 -10.89 -4.15 4.41
CA ALA A 31 -9.89 -3.47 5.20
C ALA A 31 -9.44 -2.30 4.33
N ASP A 32 -9.50 -1.09 4.87
CA ASP A 32 -8.92 0.11 4.27
C ASP A 32 -7.41 -0.16 4.13
N SER A 33 -7.01 -0.76 3.02
CA SER A 33 -5.64 -1.19 2.76
C SER A 33 -5.21 -0.76 1.37
N ILE A 34 -3.95 -0.37 1.25
CA ILE A 34 -3.34 -0.09 -0.04
C ILE A 34 -2.91 -1.42 -0.68
N ALA A 35 -3.37 -1.70 -1.89
CA ALA A 35 -2.91 -2.85 -2.65
C ALA A 35 -1.75 -2.46 -3.58
N VAL A 36 -0.62 -3.16 -3.49
CA VAL A 36 0.49 -2.99 -4.44
C VAL A 36 0.22 -3.84 -5.67
N GLN A 37 -0.31 -3.22 -6.72
CA GLN A 37 -0.67 -3.89 -7.98
C GLN A 37 0.58 -4.36 -8.74
N ARG A 38 1.52 -3.45 -8.92
CA ARG A 38 2.75 -3.70 -9.68
C ARG A 38 3.92 -2.95 -9.07
N ALA A 39 5.10 -3.58 -9.09
CA ALA A 39 6.37 -2.92 -8.81
C ALA A 39 7.46 -3.52 -9.71
N SER A 40 8.31 -2.68 -10.27
CA SER A 40 9.42 -3.08 -11.14
C SER A 40 10.55 -2.05 -11.09
N LEU A 41 11.78 -2.53 -11.28
CA LEU A 41 12.96 -1.70 -11.40
C LEU A 41 13.37 -1.60 -12.89
N GLN A 42 13.71 -0.40 -13.31
CA GLN A 42 14.22 -0.11 -14.65
C GLN A 42 15.56 0.60 -14.55
N SER A 43 16.50 0.26 -15.42
CA SER A 43 17.79 0.95 -15.50
C SER A 43 17.59 2.35 -16.09
N ASP A 44 18.09 3.39 -15.41
CA ASP A 44 17.96 4.80 -15.78
C ASP A 44 19.29 5.46 -16.21
N GLY A 45 20.34 4.67 -16.42
CA GLY A 45 21.66 5.14 -16.82
C GLY A 45 22.57 5.53 -15.63
N GLY A 46 22.05 5.96 -14.50
CA GLY A 46 22.74 6.24 -13.23
C GLY A 46 22.69 5.09 -12.24
N GLY A 47 21.68 4.24 -12.40
CA GLY A 47 21.35 3.13 -11.52
C GLY A 47 20.03 2.51 -11.92
N TRP A 48 19.10 2.43 -10.96
CA TRP A 48 17.75 1.89 -11.19
C TRP A 48 16.70 2.74 -10.53
N SER A 49 15.65 2.96 -11.29
CA SER A 49 14.45 3.66 -10.85
C SER A 49 13.30 2.69 -10.64
N LEU A 50 12.49 2.94 -9.62
CA LEU A 50 11.28 2.20 -9.29
C LEU A 50 10.10 2.77 -10.06
N ASP A 51 9.35 1.87 -10.72
CA ASP A 51 7.99 2.11 -11.16
C ASP A 51 7.05 1.24 -10.34
N ALA A 52 6.07 1.85 -9.69
CA ALA A 52 5.11 1.14 -8.87
C ALA A 52 3.69 1.69 -9.06
N ARG A 53 2.70 0.79 -8.99
CA ARG A 53 1.28 1.13 -9.00
C ARG A 53 0.62 0.60 -7.75
N PHE A 54 -0.04 1.51 -7.08
CA PHE A 54 -0.85 1.25 -5.89
C PHE A 54 -2.32 1.42 -6.23
N ASP A 55 -3.18 0.72 -5.50
CA ASP A 55 -4.63 0.83 -5.62
C ASP A 55 -5.22 0.98 -4.23
N PHE A 56 -5.92 2.08 -3.98
CA PHE A 56 -6.59 2.37 -2.73
C PHE A 56 -7.62 3.49 -2.92
N GLU A 57 -8.58 3.52 -2.03
CA GLU A 57 -9.52 4.63 -1.87
C GLU A 57 -9.36 5.20 -0.47
N LEU A 58 -9.72 6.47 -0.29
CA LEU A 58 -9.82 7.05 1.03
C LEU A 58 -11.16 6.65 1.63
N ASN A 59 -11.17 6.31 2.92
CA ASN A 59 -12.42 6.19 3.65
C ASN A 59 -13.01 7.58 3.93
N SER A 60 -14.27 7.62 4.34
CA SER A 60 -15.01 8.88 4.57
C SER A 60 -14.32 9.83 5.55
N ASN A 61 -13.62 9.30 6.58
CA ASN A 61 -12.93 10.11 7.56
C ASN A 61 -11.68 10.79 6.98
N LEU A 62 -10.93 10.10 6.13
CA LEU A 62 -9.78 10.66 5.43
C LEU A 62 -10.20 11.66 4.35
N GLU A 63 -11.29 11.37 3.61
CA GLU A 63 -11.86 12.32 2.66
C GLU A 63 -12.34 13.61 3.34
N ASP A 64 -13.06 13.48 4.45
CA ASP A 64 -13.50 14.60 5.25
C ASP A 64 -12.34 15.42 5.80
N ALA A 65 -11.29 14.77 6.27
CA ALA A 65 -10.10 15.42 6.76
C ALA A 65 -9.43 16.27 5.66
N VAL A 66 -9.20 15.70 4.47
CA VAL A 66 -8.60 16.43 3.36
C VAL A 66 -9.48 17.59 2.91
N ASN A 67 -10.80 17.41 2.83
CA ASN A 67 -11.76 18.44 2.45
C ASN A 67 -11.84 19.60 3.48
N LYS A 68 -11.53 19.33 4.75
CA LYS A 68 -11.37 20.33 5.82
C LYS A 68 -9.99 21.01 5.80
N GLY A 69 -9.13 20.68 4.82
CA GLY A 69 -7.80 21.27 4.65
C GLY A 69 -6.69 20.59 5.46
N ILE A 70 -6.95 19.44 6.08
CA ILE A 70 -5.92 18.66 6.77
C ILE A 70 -5.07 17.95 5.71
N PRO A 71 -3.75 18.20 5.65
CA PRO A 71 -2.89 17.53 4.67
C PRO A 71 -2.68 16.07 5.04
N LEU A 72 -2.78 15.18 4.04
CA LEU A 72 -2.42 13.78 4.15
C LEU A 72 -1.05 13.55 3.49
N TYR A 73 -0.24 12.69 4.08
CA TYR A 73 1.08 12.34 3.57
C TYR A 73 1.15 10.86 3.26
N PHE A 74 1.45 10.54 2.01
CA PHE A 74 1.65 9.16 1.54
C PHE A 74 3.13 8.93 1.36
N THR A 75 3.69 8.00 2.14
CA THR A 75 5.11 7.65 2.06
C THR A 75 5.25 6.29 1.39
N THR A 76 6.03 6.26 0.30
CA THR A 76 6.47 5.03 -0.36
C THR A 76 7.84 4.69 0.17
N ASP A 77 7.98 3.51 0.78
CA ASP A 77 9.26 2.96 1.24
C ASP A 77 9.76 1.93 0.23
N PHE A 78 11.05 2.00 -0.07
CA PHE A 78 11.75 1.02 -0.89
C PHE A 78 12.97 0.50 -0.15
N GLU A 79 13.12 -0.82 -0.12
CA GLU A 79 14.27 -1.50 0.48
C GLU A 79 14.83 -2.52 -0.50
N LEU A 80 16.16 -2.62 -0.53
CA LEU A 80 16.87 -3.66 -1.24
C LEU A 80 17.65 -4.48 -0.23
N SER A 81 17.47 -5.79 -0.21
CA SER A 81 18.18 -6.68 0.70
C SER A 81 18.83 -7.84 -0.05
N ARG A 82 19.95 -8.33 0.48
CA ARG A 82 20.61 -9.54 0.03
C ARG A 82 20.75 -10.50 1.21
N PRO A 83 20.11 -11.68 1.15
CA PRO A 83 20.22 -12.67 2.22
C PRO A 83 21.67 -13.19 2.31
N ARG A 84 22.18 -13.28 3.55
CA ARG A 84 23.49 -13.86 3.85
C ARG A 84 23.33 -15.08 4.76
N TRP A 85 23.89 -16.22 4.37
CA TRP A 85 23.72 -17.49 5.10
C TRP A 85 24.39 -17.54 6.49
N TYR A 86 25.30 -16.59 6.80
CA TYR A 86 26.14 -16.59 8.01
C TYR A 86 26.08 -15.32 8.86
N TRP A 87 25.27 -14.33 8.48
CA TRP A 87 25.15 -13.03 9.15
C TRP A 87 23.75 -12.43 8.90
N PHE A 88 23.52 -11.23 9.46
CA PHE A 88 22.31 -10.48 9.12
C PHE A 88 22.26 -10.17 7.62
N ASP A 89 21.06 -10.06 7.06
CA ASP A 89 20.86 -9.68 5.68
C ASP A 89 21.52 -8.34 5.42
N GLU A 90 22.21 -8.22 4.29
CA GLU A 90 22.72 -6.94 3.83
C GLU A 90 21.60 -6.10 3.27
N GLN A 91 21.48 -4.86 3.73
CA GLN A 91 20.48 -3.90 3.25
C GLN A 91 21.21 -2.70 2.65
N PRO A 92 21.67 -2.81 1.39
CA PRO A 92 22.46 -1.75 0.74
C PRO A 92 21.65 -0.50 0.45
N VAL A 93 20.32 -0.62 0.33
CA VAL A 93 19.42 0.50 0.04
C VAL A 93 18.21 0.46 0.94
N SER A 94 17.88 1.63 1.53
CA SER A 94 16.62 1.92 2.22
C SER A 94 16.31 3.39 1.98
N VAL A 95 15.30 3.66 1.16
CA VAL A 95 14.92 5.03 0.76
C VAL A 95 13.42 5.19 0.83
N SER A 96 12.97 6.42 1.11
CA SER A 96 11.55 6.76 1.20
C SER A 96 11.25 8.03 0.44
N GLN A 97 10.07 8.10 -0.16
CA GLN A 97 9.54 9.29 -0.83
C GLN A 97 8.15 9.60 -0.30
N SER A 98 7.93 10.84 0.13
CA SER A 98 6.64 11.29 0.64
C SER A 98 5.96 12.24 -0.33
N ILE A 99 4.67 12.01 -0.56
CA ILE A 99 3.78 12.82 -1.38
C ILE A 99 2.71 13.41 -0.46
N ARG A 100 2.53 14.73 -0.53
CA ARG A 100 1.53 15.45 0.26
C ARG A 100 0.29 15.70 -0.59
N LEU A 101 -0.88 15.31 -0.08
CA LEU A 101 -2.20 15.67 -0.60
C LEU A 101 -2.81 16.76 0.30
N SER A 102 -3.31 17.84 -0.27
CA SER A 102 -4.03 18.89 0.47
C SER A 102 -5.14 19.49 -0.38
N PHE A 103 -6.19 19.99 0.27
CA PHE A 103 -7.26 20.75 -0.39
C PHE A 103 -7.11 22.24 -0.09
N GLN A 104 -7.30 23.07 -1.12
CA GLN A 104 -7.29 24.52 -1.01
C GLN A 104 -8.72 25.07 -1.13
N PRO A 105 -9.36 25.50 -0.01
CA PRO A 105 -10.75 25.94 -0.05
C PRO A 105 -11.00 27.17 -0.93
N LEU A 106 -10.01 28.08 -1.05
CA LEU A 106 -10.16 29.32 -1.83
C LEU A 106 -10.23 29.07 -3.33
N THR A 107 -9.40 28.15 -3.84
CA THR A 107 -9.39 27.77 -5.27
C THR A 107 -10.25 26.53 -5.55
N ARG A 108 -10.69 25.82 -4.50
CA ARG A 108 -11.39 24.54 -4.58
C ARG A 108 -10.62 23.48 -5.36
N GLU A 109 -9.30 23.45 -5.16
CA GLU A 109 -8.39 22.54 -5.83
C GLU A 109 -7.73 21.59 -4.83
N TYR A 110 -7.57 20.35 -5.25
CA TYR A 110 -6.69 19.38 -4.58
C TYR A 110 -5.27 19.59 -5.09
N ARG A 111 -4.30 19.64 -4.18
CA ARG A 111 -2.89 19.82 -4.50
C ARG A 111 -2.07 18.62 -4.07
N VAL A 112 -1.32 18.07 -5.01
CA VAL A 112 -0.34 17.03 -4.79
C VAL A 112 1.04 17.63 -4.87
N SER A 113 1.87 17.44 -3.83
CA SER A 113 3.22 18.00 -3.74
C SER A 113 4.23 16.92 -3.43
N THR A 114 5.33 16.87 -4.19
CA THR A 114 6.46 15.96 -3.98
C THR A 114 7.74 16.62 -4.46
N GLY A 115 8.85 16.53 -3.68
CA GLY A 115 10.18 17.00 -4.09
C GLY A 115 10.25 18.44 -4.61
N GLY A 116 9.38 19.33 -4.13
CA GLY A 116 9.29 20.72 -4.61
C GLY A 116 8.36 20.94 -5.80
N LEU A 117 7.89 19.89 -6.46
CA LEU A 117 6.85 19.97 -7.49
C LEU A 117 5.46 20.04 -6.84
N GLN A 118 4.58 20.89 -7.37
CA GLN A 118 3.20 20.99 -6.94
C GLN A 118 2.26 20.99 -8.15
N LEU A 119 1.27 20.08 -8.11
CA LEU A 119 0.25 19.91 -9.14
C LEU A 119 -1.13 20.18 -8.53
N GLY A 120 -1.99 20.89 -9.27
CA GLY A 120 -3.38 21.15 -8.90
C GLY A 120 -4.36 20.28 -9.70
N PHE A 121 -5.43 19.82 -9.03
CA PHE A 121 -6.46 18.96 -9.61
C PHE A 121 -7.84 19.44 -9.18
N SER A 122 -8.82 19.30 -10.08
CA SER A 122 -10.20 19.70 -9.80
C SER A 122 -10.94 18.68 -8.94
N THR A 123 -10.51 17.42 -8.93
CA THR A 123 -11.17 16.34 -8.19
C THR A 123 -10.17 15.56 -7.33
N LEU A 124 -10.66 15.02 -6.21
CA LEU A 124 -9.88 14.13 -5.34
C LEU A 124 -9.40 12.88 -6.10
N LYS A 125 -10.25 12.33 -6.96
CA LYS A 125 -9.95 11.15 -7.76
C LYS A 125 -8.74 11.37 -8.69
N GLU A 126 -8.65 12.52 -9.34
CA GLU A 126 -7.48 12.87 -10.18
C GLU A 126 -6.21 13.02 -9.35
N ALA A 127 -6.31 13.66 -8.18
CA ALA A 127 -5.19 13.80 -7.27
C ALA A 127 -4.69 12.45 -6.75
N LEU A 128 -5.60 11.55 -6.35
CA LEU A 128 -5.26 10.20 -5.90
C LEU A 128 -4.64 9.37 -7.04
N ALA A 129 -5.13 9.50 -8.27
CA ALA A 129 -4.56 8.79 -9.41
C ALA A 129 -3.06 9.10 -9.62
N VAL A 130 -2.60 10.31 -9.31
CA VAL A 130 -1.16 10.65 -9.36
C VAL A 130 -0.41 10.01 -8.21
N ILE A 131 -0.96 10.01 -7.00
CA ILE A 131 -0.32 9.41 -5.81
C ILE A 131 -0.20 7.88 -5.96
N GLN A 132 -1.18 7.25 -6.59
CA GLN A 132 -1.20 5.81 -6.88
C GLN A 132 -0.12 5.35 -7.88
N HIS A 133 0.54 6.29 -8.58
CA HIS A 133 1.53 5.99 -9.59
C HIS A 133 2.88 6.60 -9.23
N VAL A 134 3.80 5.78 -8.76
CA VAL A 134 5.20 6.15 -8.63
C VAL A 134 5.90 5.79 -9.94
N THR A 135 6.49 6.79 -10.58
CA THR A 135 7.13 6.62 -11.89
C THR A 135 8.55 7.20 -11.86
N SER A 136 9.50 6.41 -12.37
CA SER A 136 10.90 6.82 -12.53
C SER A 136 11.54 7.37 -11.24
N TRP A 137 11.16 6.84 -10.08
CA TRP A 137 11.78 7.22 -8.83
C TRP A 137 13.13 6.52 -8.69
N HIS A 138 14.23 7.28 -8.79
CA HIS A 138 15.60 6.77 -8.63
C HIS A 138 15.80 6.26 -7.20
N VAL A 139 16.09 4.96 -7.05
CA VAL A 139 16.15 4.28 -5.75
C VAL A 139 17.47 3.54 -5.51
N ILE A 140 18.24 3.20 -6.55
CA ILE A 140 19.48 2.44 -6.43
C ILE A 140 20.56 3.08 -7.29
N ASP A 141 21.67 3.49 -6.68
CA ASP A 141 22.88 3.89 -7.39
C ASP A 141 23.70 2.66 -7.81
N ARG A 142 24.45 2.75 -8.93
CA ARG A 142 25.27 1.65 -9.42
C ARG A 142 26.33 1.15 -8.43
N ASN A 143 26.86 2.05 -7.59
CA ASN A 143 27.87 1.73 -6.59
C ASN A 143 27.32 0.99 -5.35
N GLN A 144 26.01 0.92 -5.19
CA GLN A 144 25.33 0.24 -4.07
C GLN A 144 25.10 -1.25 -4.32
N VAL A 145 25.25 -1.71 -5.56
CA VAL A 145 24.95 -3.09 -5.95
C VAL A 145 26.08 -3.70 -6.80
N GLN A 146 26.19 -5.01 -6.80
CA GLN A 146 27.19 -5.75 -7.56
C GLN A 146 26.57 -6.38 -8.78
N ASN A 147 27.26 -6.27 -9.94
CA ASN A 147 26.81 -6.86 -11.20
C ASN A 147 26.75 -8.38 -11.11
N GLY A 148 25.67 -8.98 -11.64
CA GLY A 148 25.42 -10.42 -11.58
C GLY A 148 24.80 -10.91 -10.26
N GLU A 149 24.76 -10.09 -9.20
CA GLU A 149 24.17 -10.47 -7.93
C GLU A 149 22.64 -10.32 -7.95
N THR A 150 22.01 -11.15 -7.12
CA THR A 150 20.54 -11.17 -6.97
C THR A 150 20.15 -10.64 -5.59
N TYR A 151 19.21 -9.72 -5.59
CA TYR A 151 18.67 -9.04 -4.42
C TYR A 151 17.16 -9.28 -4.29
N THR A 152 16.64 -9.06 -3.09
CA THR A 152 15.19 -8.94 -2.86
C THR A 152 14.86 -7.46 -2.74
N ALA A 153 14.08 -6.97 -3.69
CA ALA A 153 13.49 -5.63 -3.64
C ALA A 153 12.14 -5.70 -2.94
N SER A 154 11.89 -4.74 -2.06
CA SER A 154 10.66 -4.63 -1.28
C SER A 154 10.10 -3.22 -1.39
N VAL A 155 8.81 -3.09 -1.62
CA VAL A 155 8.12 -1.80 -1.68
C VAL A 155 6.83 -1.84 -0.88
N ARG A 156 6.50 -0.76 -0.21
CA ARG A 156 5.19 -0.51 0.41
C ARG A 156 4.82 0.97 0.32
N MET A 157 3.55 1.26 0.50
CA MET A 157 3.05 2.63 0.69
C MET A 157 2.20 2.68 1.95
N GLN A 158 2.26 3.81 2.65
CA GLN A 158 1.48 4.04 3.86
C GLN A 158 1.09 5.51 3.99
N LEU A 159 -0.04 5.76 4.67
CA LEU A 159 -0.36 7.08 5.18
C LEU A 159 0.56 7.37 6.38
N ASP A 160 1.42 8.38 6.24
CA ASP A 160 2.39 8.73 7.27
C ASP A 160 1.82 9.79 8.23
N ILE A 161 1.26 9.29 9.32
CA ILE A 161 0.69 10.12 10.38
C ILE A 161 1.76 11.01 11.05
N ALA A 162 3.03 10.56 11.09
CA ALA A 162 4.11 11.30 11.75
C ALA A 162 4.45 12.61 11.02
N LEU A 163 4.16 12.70 9.73
CA LEU A 163 4.35 13.93 8.94
C LEU A 163 3.19 14.92 9.05
N MET A 164 2.07 14.51 9.66
CA MET A 164 0.91 15.37 9.83
C MET A 164 1.13 16.42 10.95
N PRO A 165 0.38 17.54 10.94
CA PRO A 165 0.42 18.48 12.05
C PRO A 165 0.04 17.83 13.38
N LYS A 166 0.79 18.13 14.45
CA LYS A 166 0.70 17.46 15.76
C LYS A 166 -0.72 17.27 16.33
N PRO A 167 -1.65 18.23 16.23
CA PRO A 167 -3.00 18.03 16.75
C PRO A 167 -3.71 16.80 16.16
N PHE A 168 -3.48 16.53 14.87
CA PHE A 168 -4.11 15.42 14.16
C PHE A 168 -3.41 14.08 14.40
N GLN A 169 -2.12 14.08 14.78
CA GLN A 169 -1.41 12.85 15.13
C GLN A 169 -2.02 12.13 16.33
N ILE A 170 -2.50 12.88 17.33
CA ILE A 170 -3.08 12.32 18.56
C ILE A 170 -4.39 11.59 18.25
N ASP A 171 -5.25 12.19 17.44
CA ASP A 171 -6.52 11.61 17.04
C ASP A 171 -6.30 10.39 16.12
N ALA A 172 -5.34 10.48 15.21
CA ALA A 172 -5.02 9.45 14.25
C ALA A 172 -4.45 8.16 14.89
N VAL A 173 -3.59 8.27 15.91
CA VAL A 173 -2.99 7.10 16.59
C VAL A 173 -4.03 6.22 17.27
N ASN A 174 -5.13 6.80 17.75
CA ASN A 174 -6.19 6.08 18.45
C ASN A 174 -7.34 5.62 17.53
N ASN A 175 -7.33 6.01 16.27
CA ASN A 175 -8.40 5.72 15.32
C ASN A 175 -7.88 4.86 14.16
N ARG A 176 -8.44 3.65 13.98
CA ARG A 176 -8.08 2.72 12.91
C ARG A 176 -8.35 3.26 11.51
N ASP A 177 -9.28 4.19 11.36
CA ASP A 177 -9.62 4.80 10.07
C ASP A 177 -8.46 5.61 9.46
N TRP A 178 -7.46 5.95 10.29
CA TRP A 178 -6.23 6.60 9.83
C TRP A 178 -5.09 5.63 9.49
N ASN A 179 -5.33 4.32 9.68
CA ASN A 179 -4.33 3.30 9.36
C ASN A 179 -4.53 2.78 7.94
N LEU A 180 -4.03 3.54 6.97
CA LEU A 180 -4.05 3.17 5.56
C LEU A 180 -2.63 2.79 5.12
N SER A 181 -2.38 1.50 4.90
CA SER A 181 -1.06 0.98 4.54
C SER A 181 -1.15 -0.28 3.68
N SER A 182 -0.11 -0.53 2.90
CA SER A 182 0.06 -1.81 2.20
C SER A 182 0.95 -2.77 2.99
N ASP A 183 0.81 -4.05 2.71
CA ASP A 183 1.88 -5.00 2.98
C ASP A 183 3.11 -4.74 2.11
N TRP A 184 4.26 -5.29 2.52
CA TRP A 184 5.47 -5.28 1.72
C TRP A 184 5.33 -6.18 0.49
N LYS A 185 5.36 -5.59 -0.70
CA LYS A 185 5.47 -6.32 -1.97
C LYS A 185 6.94 -6.62 -2.22
N ARG A 186 7.31 -7.90 -2.20
CA ARG A 186 8.67 -8.38 -2.46
C ARG A 186 8.78 -8.97 -3.86
N PHE A 187 9.90 -8.69 -4.52
CA PHE A 187 10.22 -9.28 -5.82
C PHE A 187 11.73 -9.43 -5.97
N THR A 188 12.14 -10.41 -6.79
CA THR A 188 13.54 -10.67 -7.06
C THR A 188 14.08 -9.67 -8.08
N PHE A 189 15.26 -9.13 -7.81
CA PHE A 189 15.97 -8.22 -8.69
C PHE A 189 17.39 -8.74 -8.93
N THR A 190 17.75 -9.05 -10.17
CA THR A 190 19.12 -9.43 -10.57
C THR A 190 19.74 -8.26 -11.32
N VAL A 191 20.91 -7.84 -10.87
CA VAL A 191 21.67 -6.75 -11.48
C VAL A 191 22.27 -7.25 -12.79
N THR A 192 21.70 -6.82 -13.91
CA THR A 192 22.26 -7.10 -15.24
C THR A 192 22.71 -5.79 -15.86
N GLU A 193 24.01 -5.67 -16.17
CA GLU A 193 24.46 -4.59 -17.06
C GLU A 193 23.88 -4.84 -18.46
N ARG A 194 23.07 -3.91 -18.94
CA ARG A 194 22.80 -3.88 -20.37
C ARG A 194 24.13 -3.58 -21.08
N ALA A 195 24.65 -4.57 -21.79
CA ALA A 195 25.76 -4.33 -22.69
C ALA A 195 25.42 -3.14 -23.61
N LYS A 196 26.31 -2.17 -23.62
CA LYS A 196 26.24 -0.96 -24.44
C LYS A 196 26.38 -1.29 -25.88
#